data_4389621b212a36b6844ea50f3f666eb9
#
_entry.id   4389621b212a36b6844ea50f3f666eb9
#
_cell.length_a   1.000
_cell.length_b   1.000
_cell.length_c   1.000
_cell.angle_alpha   90.00
_cell.angle_beta   90.00
_cell.angle_gamma   90.00
#
_symmetry.space_group_name_H-M   'P 1'
#
loop_
_entity.id
_entity.type
_entity.pdbx_description
1 polymer ?
#
loop_
_entity_poly.entity_id
_entity_poly.type
_entity_poly.pdbx_seq_one_letter_code
_entity_poly.pdbx_strand_id
1 'polypeptide(L)'
;STLRRHSPSLLRAFGARYPQVRLQLAEATSDVQIDELVAGRIDAGLVIPPVPPRHAAGLSYLPVVREPLVVAMPAGASDAPEDVPVQLADVAALPLVIFPRRLAPGFYDIITGCYGAAGATPRIGQEAIQMQTIVSLVSAGMGVALVPQSLRNLRRTGVVYRPLAGSAPVVETGLVWRTGDVSPVLAGFIDVVRAQGLAA
;
A
#
# COMPACT_ATOMS: atom_id res chain seq x y z
N SER A 1 -4.61 3.40 4.41
CA SER A 1 -3.52 2.62 5.00
C SER A 1 -3.76 1.13 4.77
N THR A 2 -2.69 0.39 4.62
CA THR A 2 -2.69 -1.07 4.44
C THR A 2 -3.40 -1.77 5.62
N LEU A 3 -3.30 -1.24 6.82
CA LEU A 3 -4.02 -1.70 8.01
C LEU A 3 -5.54 -1.78 7.80
N ARG A 4 -6.17 -0.83 7.15
CA ARG A 4 -7.62 -0.83 6.95
C ARG A 4 -8.12 -1.92 5.99
N ARG A 5 -7.26 -2.50 5.16
CA ARG A 5 -7.65 -3.42 4.08
C ARG A 5 -7.50 -4.89 4.44
N HIS A 6 -6.40 -5.23 5.12
CA HIS A 6 -6.09 -6.61 5.52
C HIS A 6 -6.28 -6.86 7.02
N SER A 7 -6.61 -5.84 7.80
CA SER A 7 -6.59 -5.85 9.25
C SER A 7 -7.88 -6.17 9.99
N PRO A 8 -9.11 -6.14 9.43
CA PRO A 8 -10.26 -6.47 10.27
C PRO A 8 -10.17 -7.87 10.86
N SER A 9 -9.63 -8.84 10.12
CA SER A 9 -9.39 -10.19 10.60
C SER A 9 -8.24 -10.24 11.62
N LEU A 10 -7.13 -9.58 11.33
CA LEU A 10 -5.97 -9.49 12.21
C LEU A 10 -6.33 -8.81 13.54
N LEU A 11 -6.97 -7.65 13.48
CA LEU A 11 -7.35 -6.90 14.68
C LEU A 11 -8.38 -7.67 15.53
N ARG A 12 -9.33 -8.37 14.89
CA ARG A 12 -10.27 -9.25 15.59
C ARG A 12 -9.56 -10.43 16.26
N ALA A 13 -8.67 -11.11 15.54
CA ALA A 13 -7.92 -12.22 16.09
C ALA A 13 -7.05 -11.81 17.27
N PHE A 14 -6.37 -10.66 17.15
CA PHE A 14 -5.58 -10.12 18.24
C PHE A 14 -6.45 -9.70 19.45
N GLY A 15 -7.54 -8.95 19.21
CA GLY A 15 -8.45 -8.53 20.26
C GLY A 15 -9.11 -9.71 21.00
N ALA A 16 -9.45 -10.79 20.28
CA ALA A 16 -9.99 -12.01 20.89
C ALA A 16 -8.95 -12.72 21.78
N ARG A 17 -7.67 -12.71 21.39
CA ARG A 17 -6.58 -13.34 22.15
C ARG A 17 -6.09 -12.48 23.32
N TYR A 18 -6.16 -11.15 23.17
CA TYR A 18 -5.65 -10.19 24.14
C TYR A 18 -6.70 -9.11 24.47
N PRO A 19 -7.83 -9.47 25.11
CA PRO A 19 -8.97 -8.56 25.32
C PRO A 19 -8.65 -7.39 26.24
N GLN A 20 -7.60 -7.47 27.05
CA GLN A 20 -7.16 -6.40 27.94
C GLN A 20 -6.21 -5.40 27.27
N VAL A 21 -5.77 -5.67 26.04
CA VAL A 21 -4.85 -4.79 25.32
C VAL A 21 -5.65 -3.75 24.54
N ARG A 22 -5.36 -2.48 24.80
CA ARG A 22 -5.92 -1.38 24.02
C ARG A 22 -5.01 -1.08 22.83
N LEU A 23 -5.52 -1.26 21.61
CA LEU A 23 -4.83 -0.87 20.38
C LEU A 23 -5.09 0.60 20.09
N GLN A 24 -4.02 1.34 19.84
CA GLN A 24 -4.07 2.69 19.29
C GLN A 24 -3.59 2.67 17.84
N LEU A 25 -4.48 2.99 16.91
CA LEU A 25 -4.19 2.94 15.48
C LEU A 25 -4.01 4.35 14.94
N ALA A 26 -2.90 4.58 14.26
CA ALA A 26 -2.61 5.82 13.56
C ALA A 26 -2.39 5.57 12.06
N GLU A 27 -2.73 6.51 11.23
CA GLU A 27 -2.48 6.46 9.80
C GLU A 27 -1.34 7.42 9.44
N ALA A 28 -0.26 6.88 8.89
CA ALA A 28 0.90 7.63 8.47
C ALA A 28 1.57 6.98 7.25
N THR A 29 2.38 7.72 6.53
CA THR A 29 3.23 7.22 5.45
C THR A 29 4.39 6.39 5.99
N SER A 30 5.02 5.55 5.15
CA SER A 30 6.08 4.64 5.60
C SER A 30 7.26 5.35 6.25
N ASP A 31 7.66 6.50 5.71
CA ASP A 31 8.73 7.34 6.25
C ASP A 31 8.40 7.83 7.67
N VAL A 32 7.20 8.39 7.86
CA VAL A 32 6.72 8.86 9.17
C VAL A 32 6.63 7.70 10.15
N GLN A 33 6.08 6.54 9.74
CA GLN A 33 6.00 5.37 10.62
C GLN A 33 7.39 4.91 11.08
N ILE A 34 8.38 4.91 10.19
CA ILE A 34 9.76 4.52 10.52
C ILE A 34 10.38 5.52 11.52
N ASP A 35 10.20 6.82 11.31
CA ASP A 35 10.68 7.84 12.24
C ASP A 35 10.00 7.73 13.63
N GLU A 36 8.68 7.47 13.67
CA GLU A 36 7.92 7.26 14.91
C GLU A 36 8.37 5.99 15.65
N LEU A 37 8.67 4.89 14.92
CA LEU A 37 9.23 3.65 15.48
C LEU A 37 10.59 3.90 16.12
N VAL A 38 11.50 4.56 15.41
CA VAL A 38 12.84 4.87 15.90
C VAL A 38 12.78 5.78 17.14
N ALA A 39 11.84 6.72 17.15
CA ALA A 39 11.61 7.60 18.29
C ALA A 39 10.86 6.95 19.45
N GLY A 40 10.42 5.69 19.32
CA GLY A 40 9.68 4.97 20.37
C GLY A 40 8.24 5.45 20.59
N ARG A 41 7.67 6.21 19.65
CA ARG A 41 6.30 6.74 19.77
C ARG A 41 5.23 5.77 19.29
N ILE A 42 5.61 4.79 18.45
CA ILE A 42 4.76 3.64 18.10
C ILE A 42 5.54 2.34 18.32
N ASP A 43 4.82 1.23 18.48
CA ASP A 43 5.42 -0.08 18.74
C ASP A 43 5.64 -0.89 17.46
N ALA A 44 4.75 -0.75 16.50
CA ALA A 44 4.83 -1.41 15.20
C ALA A 44 4.24 -0.55 14.09
N GLY A 45 4.70 -0.76 12.86
CA GLY A 45 4.20 -0.08 11.66
C GLY A 45 4.01 -1.03 10.49
N LEU A 46 3.09 -0.72 9.58
CA LEU A 46 2.95 -1.41 8.29
C LEU A 46 3.50 -0.51 7.19
N VAL A 47 4.61 -0.93 6.61
CA VAL A 47 5.36 -0.14 5.64
C VAL A 47 5.58 -0.89 4.33
N ILE A 48 5.74 -0.14 3.26
CA ILE A 48 6.22 -0.65 1.97
C ILE A 48 7.75 -0.48 1.95
N PRO A 49 8.52 -1.57 1.78
CA PRO A 49 9.98 -1.49 1.75
C PRO A 49 10.50 -0.68 0.56
N PRO A 50 11.78 -0.25 0.57
CA PRO A 50 12.81 -0.62 1.52
C PRO A 50 12.77 0.23 2.81
N VAL A 51 13.12 -0.40 3.93
CA VAL A 51 13.47 0.36 5.15
C VAL A 51 14.79 1.10 4.88
N PRO A 52 14.88 2.40 5.19
CA PRO A 52 16.10 3.15 4.94
C PRO A 52 17.32 2.51 5.61
N PRO A 53 18.48 2.38 4.91
CA PRO A 53 19.67 1.69 5.43
C PRO A 53 20.13 2.20 6.81
N ARG A 54 19.98 3.51 7.08
CA ARG A 54 20.31 4.11 8.37
C ARG A 54 19.52 3.55 9.56
N HIS A 55 18.38 2.93 9.32
CA HIS A 55 17.49 2.37 10.35
C HIS A 55 17.40 0.84 10.29
N ALA A 56 17.93 0.20 9.23
CA ALA A 56 17.78 -1.23 8.98
C ALA A 56 18.32 -2.10 10.12
N ALA A 57 19.44 -1.70 10.75
CA ALA A 57 20.03 -2.47 11.86
C ALA A 57 19.19 -2.41 13.14
N GLY A 58 18.41 -1.35 13.34
CA GLY A 58 17.58 -1.16 14.54
C GLY A 58 16.12 -1.62 14.39
N LEU A 59 15.72 -2.07 13.21
CA LEU A 59 14.35 -2.46 12.91
C LEU A 59 14.29 -3.89 12.38
N SER A 60 13.33 -4.64 12.88
CA SER A 60 12.97 -5.97 12.37
C SER A 60 11.82 -5.84 11.38
N TYR A 61 11.80 -6.71 10.37
CA TYR A 61 10.81 -6.70 9.29
C TYR A 61 10.21 -8.08 9.07
N LEU A 62 8.90 -8.14 8.89
CA LEU A 62 8.15 -9.34 8.57
C LEU A 62 7.22 -9.04 7.38
N PRO A 63 7.39 -9.69 6.21
CA PRO A 63 6.44 -9.58 5.10
C PRO A 63 5.04 -10.03 5.56
N VAL A 64 4.01 -9.23 5.22
CA VAL A 64 2.60 -9.49 5.63
C VAL A 64 1.69 -9.67 4.42
N VAL A 65 1.89 -8.86 3.38
CA VAL A 65 1.05 -8.88 2.18
C VAL A 65 1.93 -8.71 0.96
N ARG A 66 1.65 -9.51 -0.08
CA ARG A 66 2.19 -9.30 -1.43
C ARG A 66 1.02 -9.26 -2.39
N GLU A 67 0.87 -8.19 -3.11
CA GLU A 67 -0.26 -7.99 -4.00
C GLU A 67 0.16 -7.27 -5.30
N PRO A 68 -0.46 -7.61 -6.45
CA PRO A 68 -0.16 -6.92 -7.69
C PRO A 68 -0.71 -5.49 -7.70
N LEU A 69 -0.12 -4.65 -8.53
CA LEU A 69 -0.71 -3.36 -8.88
C LEU A 69 -1.84 -3.53 -9.89
N VAL A 70 -2.84 -2.69 -9.75
CA VAL A 70 -3.94 -2.53 -10.69
C VAL A 70 -4.06 -1.08 -11.14
N VAL A 71 -4.64 -0.83 -12.30
CA VAL A 71 -4.96 0.51 -12.75
C VAL A 71 -6.31 0.91 -12.16
N ALA A 72 -6.33 1.99 -11.38
CA ALA A 72 -7.54 2.71 -11.02
C ALA A 72 -7.79 3.78 -12.08
N MET A 73 -8.98 3.80 -12.67
CA MET A 73 -9.36 4.73 -13.71
C MET A 73 -10.81 5.21 -13.52
N PRO A 74 -11.20 6.39 -14.09
CA PRO A 74 -12.57 6.86 -13.98
C PRO A 74 -13.55 5.85 -14.58
N ALA A 75 -14.67 5.63 -13.91
CA ALA A 75 -15.78 4.87 -14.50
C ALA A 75 -16.24 5.56 -15.79
N GLY A 76 -16.41 4.78 -16.87
CA GLY A 76 -16.73 5.32 -18.19
C GLY A 76 -15.51 5.78 -19.03
N ALA A 77 -14.30 5.73 -18.50
CA ALA A 77 -13.09 5.90 -19.32
C ALA A 77 -12.82 4.71 -20.27
N SER A 78 -13.52 3.60 -20.09
CA SER A 78 -13.48 2.41 -20.95
C SER A 78 -14.79 1.64 -20.81
N ASP A 79 -15.32 1.15 -21.92
CA ASP A 79 -16.50 0.28 -21.96
C ASP A 79 -16.15 -1.20 -21.64
N ALA A 80 -14.85 -1.51 -21.52
CA ALA A 80 -14.42 -2.86 -21.21
C ALA A 80 -14.73 -3.23 -19.76
N PRO A 81 -15.15 -4.50 -19.49
CA PRO A 81 -15.37 -5.00 -18.14
C PRO A 81 -14.17 -4.82 -17.21
N GLU A 82 -14.41 -4.72 -15.89
CA GLU A 82 -13.36 -4.48 -14.89
C GLU A 82 -12.32 -5.61 -14.78
N ASP A 83 -12.68 -6.84 -15.14
CA ASP A 83 -11.81 -8.01 -15.13
C ASP A 83 -10.91 -8.13 -16.36
N VAL A 84 -11.19 -7.36 -17.41
CA VAL A 84 -10.37 -7.34 -18.62
C VAL A 84 -9.08 -6.57 -18.37
N PRO A 85 -7.90 -7.20 -18.52
CA PRO A 85 -6.62 -6.52 -18.33
C PRO A 85 -6.45 -5.33 -19.28
N VAL A 86 -5.77 -4.28 -18.80
CA VAL A 86 -5.44 -3.09 -19.60
C VAL A 86 -3.93 -3.03 -19.85
N GLN A 87 -3.55 -2.77 -21.08
CA GLN A 87 -2.16 -2.44 -21.40
C GLN A 87 -1.83 -1.06 -20.82
N LEU A 88 -0.73 -0.94 -20.08
CA LEU A 88 -0.36 0.35 -19.52
C LEU A 88 -0.12 1.40 -20.60
N ALA A 89 0.38 1.00 -21.77
CA ALA A 89 0.57 1.88 -22.93
C ALA A 89 -0.74 2.56 -23.36
N ASP A 90 -1.89 1.89 -23.25
CA ASP A 90 -3.19 2.44 -23.66
C ASP A 90 -3.66 3.60 -22.78
N VAL A 91 -3.21 3.62 -21.54
CA VAL A 91 -3.58 4.65 -20.55
C VAL A 91 -2.42 5.59 -20.18
N ALA A 92 -1.24 5.36 -20.74
CA ALA A 92 -0.03 6.12 -20.41
C ALA A 92 -0.10 7.60 -20.81
N ALA A 93 -0.94 7.95 -21.79
CA ALA A 93 -1.18 9.33 -22.20
C ALA A 93 -2.05 10.11 -21.18
N LEU A 94 -2.81 9.40 -20.34
CA LEU A 94 -3.62 10.02 -19.30
C LEU A 94 -2.74 10.55 -18.16
N PRO A 95 -3.16 11.62 -17.47
CA PRO A 95 -2.42 12.10 -16.31
C PRO A 95 -2.32 11.03 -15.22
N LEU A 96 -1.13 10.87 -14.64
CA LEU A 96 -0.93 10.01 -13.49
C LEU A 96 -1.22 10.79 -12.21
N VAL A 97 -2.08 10.23 -11.37
CA VAL A 97 -2.30 10.67 -9.98
C VAL A 97 -1.46 9.78 -9.07
N ILE A 98 -0.52 10.37 -8.35
CA ILE A 98 0.46 9.63 -7.55
C ILE A 98 0.75 10.39 -6.24
N PHE A 99 1.46 9.77 -5.31
CA PHE A 99 1.99 10.44 -4.12
C PHE A 99 3.38 11.03 -4.38
N PRO A 100 3.80 12.07 -3.62
CA PRO A 100 5.16 12.61 -3.74
C PRO A 100 6.23 11.55 -3.47
N ARG A 101 7.24 11.48 -4.34
CA ARG A 101 8.31 10.44 -4.27
C ARG A 101 8.98 10.36 -2.91
N ARG A 102 9.17 11.50 -2.20
CA ARG A 102 9.82 11.55 -0.89
C ARG A 102 9.15 10.70 0.20
N LEU A 103 7.83 10.42 0.07
CA LEU A 103 7.05 9.71 1.08
C LEU A 103 7.22 8.19 1.03
N ALA A 104 7.46 7.63 -0.16
CA ALA A 104 7.69 6.21 -0.38
C ALA A 104 8.46 6.01 -1.69
N PRO A 105 9.78 6.32 -1.72
CA PRO A 105 10.56 6.34 -2.96
C PRO A 105 10.56 4.99 -3.67
N GLY A 106 10.71 3.88 -2.95
CA GLY A 106 10.70 2.55 -3.54
C GLY A 106 9.38 2.23 -4.25
N PHE A 107 8.25 2.58 -3.64
CA PHE A 107 6.94 2.37 -4.25
C PHE A 107 6.70 3.31 -5.44
N TYR A 108 7.13 4.56 -5.34
CA TYR A 108 7.08 5.51 -6.45
C TYR A 108 7.87 4.97 -7.65
N ASP A 109 9.09 4.47 -7.41
CA ASP A 109 9.98 3.96 -8.45
C ASP A 109 9.43 2.68 -9.11
N ILE A 110 8.72 1.82 -8.36
CA ILE A 110 7.98 0.69 -8.92
C ILE A 110 6.92 1.19 -9.90
N ILE A 111 6.11 2.18 -9.51
CA ILE A 111 5.03 2.73 -10.34
C ILE A 111 5.60 3.35 -11.61
N THR A 112 6.61 4.22 -11.50
CA THR A 112 7.22 4.87 -12.66
C THR A 112 7.98 3.89 -13.55
N GLY A 113 8.58 2.86 -12.95
CA GLY A 113 9.23 1.76 -13.67
C GLY A 113 8.27 0.98 -14.58
N CYS A 114 6.99 0.85 -14.18
CA CYS A 114 5.96 0.24 -15.04
C CYS A 114 5.79 1.02 -16.36
N TYR A 115 5.75 2.34 -16.27
CA TYR A 115 5.66 3.19 -17.46
C TYR A 115 6.88 3.03 -18.35
N GLY A 116 8.09 3.03 -17.75
CA GLY A 116 9.34 2.77 -18.49
C GLY A 116 9.33 1.41 -19.20
N ALA A 117 8.86 0.36 -18.55
CA ALA A 117 8.73 -0.97 -19.15
C ALA A 117 7.69 -1.01 -20.29
N ALA A 118 6.68 -0.14 -20.25
CA ALA A 118 5.72 0.06 -21.34
C ALA A 118 6.20 1.04 -22.43
N GLY A 119 7.47 1.48 -22.38
CA GLY A 119 8.04 2.44 -23.32
C GLY A 119 7.48 3.85 -23.18
N ALA A 120 6.94 4.21 -22.03
CA ALA A 120 6.28 5.48 -21.77
C ALA A 120 6.92 6.24 -20.60
N THR A 121 6.70 7.54 -20.55
CA THR A 121 7.04 8.40 -19.40
C THR A 121 5.74 8.91 -18.79
N PRO A 122 5.51 8.71 -17.48
CA PRO A 122 4.28 9.18 -16.86
C PRO A 122 4.23 10.71 -16.81
N ARG A 123 3.09 11.27 -17.18
CA ARG A 123 2.79 12.69 -17.00
C ARG A 123 2.09 12.87 -15.65
N ILE A 124 2.80 13.34 -14.64
CA ILE A 124 2.21 13.59 -13.32
C ILE A 124 1.17 14.72 -13.47
N GLY A 125 -0.09 14.40 -13.21
CA GLY A 125 -1.20 15.36 -13.24
C GLY A 125 -1.52 15.94 -11.87
N GLN A 126 -1.54 15.08 -10.86
CA GLN A 126 -1.84 15.48 -9.48
C GLN A 126 -1.01 14.63 -8.49
N GLU A 127 -0.69 15.24 -7.35
CA GLU A 127 -0.11 14.54 -6.22
C GLU A 127 -1.03 14.57 -4.99
N ALA A 128 -1.15 13.45 -4.30
CA ALA A 128 -1.86 13.35 -3.03
C ALA A 128 -1.19 12.33 -2.11
N ILE A 129 -1.20 12.59 -0.81
CA ILE A 129 -0.49 11.77 0.18
C ILE A 129 -1.23 10.47 0.46
N GLN A 130 -2.56 10.55 0.61
CA GLN A 130 -3.41 9.44 1.02
C GLN A 130 -3.93 8.67 -0.20
N MET A 131 -3.84 7.33 -0.18
CA MET A 131 -4.38 6.49 -1.26
C MET A 131 -5.87 6.72 -1.51
N GLN A 132 -6.65 7.00 -0.47
CA GLN A 132 -8.07 7.33 -0.59
C GLN A 132 -8.28 8.64 -1.35
N THR A 133 -7.41 9.64 -1.15
CA THR A 133 -7.44 10.90 -1.89
C THR A 133 -7.04 10.67 -3.34
N ILE A 134 -6.00 9.87 -3.62
CA ILE A 134 -5.61 9.48 -4.97
C ILE A 134 -6.80 8.87 -5.72
N VAL A 135 -7.46 7.89 -5.12
CA VAL A 135 -8.64 7.24 -5.72
C VAL A 135 -9.80 8.23 -5.88
N SER A 136 -9.95 9.20 -4.98
CA SER A 136 -10.97 10.25 -5.12
C SER A 136 -10.69 11.19 -6.29
N LEU A 137 -9.42 11.55 -6.51
CA LEU A 137 -9.02 12.37 -7.66
C LEU A 137 -9.24 11.60 -8.98
N VAL A 138 -8.95 10.28 -9.00
CA VAL A 138 -9.30 9.42 -10.13
C VAL A 138 -10.82 9.41 -10.38
N SER A 139 -11.63 9.26 -9.32
CA SER A 139 -13.09 9.32 -9.41
C SER A 139 -13.59 10.63 -10.01
N ALA A 140 -12.88 11.73 -9.76
CA ALA A 140 -13.18 13.06 -10.31
C ALA A 140 -12.67 13.25 -11.76
N GLY A 141 -12.13 12.21 -12.39
CA GLY A 141 -11.65 12.29 -13.79
C GLY A 141 -10.29 12.96 -13.94
N MET A 142 -9.52 13.16 -12.88
CA MET A 142 -8.24 13.87 -12.92
C MET A 142 -7.08 13.03 -13.46
N GLY A 143 -7.34 11.78 -13.84
CA GLY A 143 -6.35 10.89 -14.42
C GLY A 143 -6.51 9.45 -13.95
N VAL A 144 -5.43 8.68 -14.03
CA VAL A 144 -5.35 7.27 -13.62
C VAL A 144 -4.34 7.12 -12.49
N ALA A 145 -4.41 6.01 -11.73
CA ALA A 145 -3.42 5.69 -10.73
C ALA A 145 -3.07 4.19 -10.77
N LEU A 146 -1.81 3.86 -10.49
CA LEU A 146 -1.41 2.48 -10.19
C LEU A 146 -1.48 2.27 -8.67
N VAL A 147 -2.30 1.33 -8.25
CA VAL A 147 -2.61 1.13 -6.83
C VAL A 147 -2.57 -0.36 -6.47
N PRO A 148 -2.28 -0.72 -5.22
CA PRO A 148 -2.40 -2.10 -4.77
C PRO A 148 -3.80 -2.67 -5.00
N GLN A 149 -3.89 -3.93 -5.42
CA GLN A 149 -5.16 -4.59 -5.79
C GLN A 149 -6.20 -4.54 -4.67
N SER A 150 -5.79 -4.58 -3.42
CA SER A 150 -6.68 -4.51 -2.25
C SER A 150 -7.50 -3.21 -2.17
N LEU A 151 -7.09 -2.13 -2.89
CA LEU A 151 -7.87 -0.89 -2.99
C LEU A 151 -9.24 -1.08 -3.68
N ARG A 152 -9.41 -2.12 -4.47
CA ARG A 152 -10.72 -2.51 -5.05
C ARG A 152 -11.79 -2.71 -3.95
N ASN A 153 -11.37 -3.14 -2.76
CA ASN A 153 -12.27 -3.35 -1.63
C ASN A 153 -12.89 -2.06 -1.07
N LEU A 154 -12.34 -0.89 -1.42
CA LEU A 154 -12.94 0.41 -1.06
C LEU A 154 -14.24 0.70 -1.80
N ARG A 155 -14.49 0.01 -2.94
CA ARG A 155 -15.68 0.17 -3.79
C ARG A 155 -16.06 1.63 -4.02
N ARG A 156 -15.04 2.47 -4.34
CA ARG A 156 -15.26 3.89 -4.58
C ARG A 156 -16.13 4.09 -5.81
N THR A 157 -17.28 4.73 -5.64
CA THR A 157 -18.14 5.13 -6.77
C THR A 157 -17.36 6.00 -7.76
N GLY A 158 -17.55 5.78 -9.05
CA GLY A 158 -16.88 6.53 -10.11
C GLY A 158 -15.46 6.06 -10.43
N VAL A 159 -14.99 4.93 -9.85
CA VAL A 159 -13.70 4.31 -10.17
C VAL A 159 -13.88 2.86 -10.54
N VAL A 160 -13.21 2.44 -11.59
CA VAL A 160 -13.02 1.03 -11.95
C VAL A 160 -11.56 0.64 -11.75
N TYR A 161 -11.33 -0.63 -11.39
CA TYR A 161 -10.00 -1.16 -11.13
C TYR A 161 -9.74 -2.32 -12.07
N ARG A 162 -8.81 -2.16 -12.98
CA ARG A 162 -8.49 -3.19 -13.97
C ARG A 162 -7.10 -3.77 -13.74
N PRO A 163 -6.93 -5.09 -13.91
CA PRO A 163 -5.61 -5.70 -13.89
C PRO A 163 -4.70 -5.08 -14.95
N LEU A 164 -3.41 -5.01 -14.68
CA LEU A 164 -2.41 -4.75 -15.71
C LEU A 164 -2.24 -5.99 -16.59
N ALA A 165 -2.19 -5.80 -17.90
CA ALA A 165 -1.84 -6.86 -18.83
C ALA A 165 -0.35 -7.24 -18.69
N GLY A 166 -0.03 -8.50 -18.85
CA GLY A 166 1.31 -9.03 -18.69
C GLY A 166 1.71 -9.23 -17.21
N SER A 167 3.00 -9.05 -16.91
CA SER A 167 3.53 -9.23 -15.56
C SER A 167 3.30 -7.94 -14.74
N ALA A 168 2.23 -7.92 -13.96
CA ALA A 168 1.98 -6.81 -13.03
C ALA A 168 3.04 -6.80 -11.92
N PRO A 169 3.65 -5.65 -11.60
CA PRO A 169 4.55 -5.57 -10.45
C PRO A 169 3.82 -5.88 -9.16
N VAL A 170 4.50 -6.60 -8.29
CA VAL A 170 4.00 -6.97 -6.98
C VAL A 170 4.55 -5.99 -5.95
N VAL A 171 3.67 -5.42 -5.16
CA VAL A 171 4.03 -4.59 -4.01
C VAL A 171 3.94 -5.43 -2.75
N GLU A 172 5.01 -5.38 -1.96
CA GLU A 172 5.05 -6.00 -0.65
C GLU A 172 4.77 -4.95 0.43
N THR A 173 3.99 -5.32 1.44
CA THR A 173 3.84 -4.57 2.69
C THR A 173 4.22 -5.47 3.83
N GLY A 174 5.04 -4.98 4.75
CA GLY A 174 5.47 -5.73 5.91
C GLY A 174 5.28 -4.99 7.21
N LEU A 175 5.21 -5.77 8.28
CA LEU A 175 5.24 -5.29 9.65
C LEU A 175 6.68 -4.95 10.03
N VAL A 176 6.88 -3.78 10.61
CA VAL A 176 8.17 -3.30 11.12
C VAL A 176 8.04 -2.96 12.60
N TRP A 177 9.05 -3.31 13.39
CA TRP A 177 9.16 -2.99 14.81
C TRP A 177 10.62 -2.83 15.21
N ARG A 178 10.89 -2.26 16.40
CA ARG A 178 12.26 -2.15 16.93
C ARG A 178 12.87 -3.51 17.21
N THR A 179 14.05 -3.77 16.69
CA THR A 179 14.82 -4.98 17.01
C THR A 179 15.14 -5.00 18.53
N GLY A 180 14.90 -6.15 19.17
CA GLY A 180 15.14 -6.31 20.62
C GLY A 180 14.02 -5.76 21.51
N ASP A 181 12.90 -5.29 20.96
CA ASP A 181 11.72 -4.97 21.77
C ASP A 181 11.22 -6.23 22.48
N VAL A 182 11.24 -6.19 23.81
CA VAL A 182 10.90 -7.31 24.69
C VAL A 182 9.44 -7.30 25.15
N SER A 183 8.60 -6.43 24.60
CA SER A 183 7.18 -6.35 24.94
C SER A 183 6.45 -7.67 24.62
N PRO A 184 5.87 -8.37 25.64
CA PRO A 184 5.09 -9.58 25.38
C PRO A 184 3.85 -9.33 24.53
N VAL A 185 3.30 -8.11 24.61
CA VAL A 185 2.13 -7.69 23.82
C VAL A 185 2.51 -7.58 22.35
N LEU A 186 3.66 -6.94 22.05
CA LEU A 186 4.16 -6.85 20.68
C LEU A 186 4.52 -8.23 20.12
N ALA A 187 5.19 -9.08 20.90
CA ALA A 187 5.48 -10.46 20.50
C ALA A 187 4.19 -11.22 20.16
N GLY A 188 3.16 -11.12 20.99
CA GLY A 188 1.86 -11.71 20.74
C GLY A 188 1.17 -11.16 19.49
N PHE A 189 1.34 -9.88 19.17
CA PHE A 189 0.83 -9.28 17.93
C PHE A 189 1.56 -9.84 16.70
N ILE A 190 2.88 -9.93 16.75
CA ILE A 190 3.70 -10.52 15.69
C ILE A 190 3.31 -11.98 15.44
N ASP A 191 3.06 -12.77 16.50
CA ASP A 191 2.61 -14.16 16.37
C ASP A 191 1.25 -14.27 15.67
N VAL A 192 0.31 -13.39 16.00
CA VAL A 192 -1.00 -13.34 15.31
C VAL A 192 -0.83 -12.96 13.84
N VAL A 193 0.07 -12.01 13.51
CA VAL A 193 0.38 -11.66 12.13
C VAL A 193 0.97 -12.85 11.37
N ARG A 194 1.92 -13.57 11.97
CA ARG A 194 2.52 -14.78 11.37
C ARG A 194 1.50 -15.89 11.13
N ALA A 195 0.60 -16.11 12.09
CA ALA A 195 -0.41 -17.17 12.01
C ALA A 195 -1.47 -16.91 10.93
N GLN A 196 -1.71 -15.67 10.56
CA GLN A 196 -2.64 -15.31 9.49
C GLN A 196 -2.06 -15.50 8.08
N GLY A 197 -0.75 -15.73 7.98
CA GLY A 197 -0.05 -15.96 6.73
C GLY A 197 0.05 -14.72 5.85
N LEU A 198 0.92 -14.83 4.83
CA LEU A 198 0.92 -13.90 3.70
C LEU A 198 -0.34 -14.17 2.88
N ALA A 199 -1.26 -13.21 2.81
CA ALA A 199 -2.28 -13.23 1.77
C ALA A 199 -1.56 -13.14 0.42
N ALA A 200 -1.60 -14.23 -0.34
CA ALA A 200 -1.10 -14.30 -1.70
C ALA A 200 -2.07 -13.60 -2.65
#